data_444516a7207de7f34ee8da03384decb0
#
_entry.id   444516a7207de7f34ee8da03384decb0
#
_cell.length_a   1.000
_cell.length_b   1.000
_cell.length_c   1.000
_cell.angle_alpha   90.00
_cell.angle_beta   90.00
_cell.angle_gamma   90.00
#
_symmetry.space_group_name_H-M   'P 1'
#
loop_
_entity.id
_entity.type
_entity.pdbx_description
1 polymer ?
#
loop_
_entity_poly.entity_id
_entity_poly.type
_entity_poly.pdbx_seq_one_letter_code
_entity_poly.pdbx_strand_id
1 'polypeptide(L)'
;FQRNATEGLTCLDPAPRWAVWPGRGTICFGRSPKAARIVADIKDHTIRAIQHAEALGGWTTLPERDVFDVEYWVLEQAKLARSGPPLQLAGKIALVTGAASGIGLACAHELLSLGAVVGAVDVDPEVVHLMDSDAWVGIECDVAEDVAMAEAVKTVVRQYGGLDII
;
A
#
# COMPACT_ATOMS: atom_id res chain seq x y z
N PHE A 1 1.20 -23.44 -2.87
CA PHE A 1 1.50 -23.84 -1.50
C PHE A 1 0.99 -25.27 -1.23
N GLN A 2 -0.30 -25.52 -1.29
CA GLN A 2 -0.91 -26.82 -0.92
C GLN A 2 -0.29 -28.05 -1.61
N ARG A 3 0.22 -27.93 -2.83
CA ARG A 3 0.83 -29.04 -3.58
C ARG A 3 2.28 -29.35 -3.19
N ASN A 4 3.00 -28.32 -2.69
CA ASN A 4 4.45 -28.38 -2.52
C ASN A 4 4.89 -28.24 -1.06
N ALA A 5 4.00 -27.78 -0.16
CA ALA A 5 4.33 -27.51 1.23
C ALA A 5 4.66 -28.77 2.00
N THR A 6 5.69 -28.69 2.84
CA THR A 6 6.01 -29.65 3.88
C THR A 6 5.54 -29.13 5.24
N GLU A 7 5.54 -29.99 6.25
CA GLU A 7 5.14 -29.63 7.62
C GLU A 7 6.02 -28.47 8.16
N GLY A 8 5.40 -27.54 8.89
CA GLY A 8 6.07 -26.42 9.54
C GLY A 8 6.22 -25.15 8.70
N LEU A 9 5.80 -25.15 7.43
CA LEU A 9 5.84 -23.94 6.60
C LEU A 9 4.62 -23.05 6.81
N THR A 10 4.84 -21.76 6.99
CA THR A 10 3.79 -20.73 7.03
C THR A 10 3.48 -20.24 5.62
N CYS A 11 2.21 -20.36 5.20
CA CYS A 11 1.77 -19.85 3.90
C CYS A 11 1.91 -18.33 3.82
N LEU A 12 2.53 -17.87 2.74
CA LEU A 12 2.58 -16.43 2.42
C LEU A 12 1.17 -15.92 2.10
N ASP A 13 0.96 -14.63 2.32
CA ASP A 13 -0.29 -13.95 1.96
C ASP A 13 -0.57 -14.12 0.45
N PRO A 14 -1.70 -14.76 0.08
CA PRO A 14 -2.01 -15.07 -1.32
C PRO A 14 -2.47 -13.85 -2.13
N ALA A 15 -2.66 -12.69 -1.50
CA ALA A 15 -3.09 -11.48 -2.19
C ALA A 15 -2.04 -11.06 -3.25
N PRO A 16 -2.47 -10.68 -4.47
CA PRO A 16 -1.56 -10.20 -5.48
C PRO A 16 -0.85 -8.94 -4.99
N ARG A 17 0.44 -8.83 -5.28
CA ARG A 17 1.24 -7.64 -4.93
C ARG A 17 1.18 -6.56 -6.00
N TRP A 18 0.92 -6.94 -7.24
CA TRP A 18 0.74 -6.02 -8.34
C TRP A 18 -0.10 -6.65 -9.46
N ALA A 19 -0.66 -5.80 -10.29
CA ALA A 19 -1.44 -6.20 -11.46
C ALA A 19 -1.12 -5.32 -12.66
N VAL A 20 -1.26 -5.87 -13.85
CA VAL A 20 -1.22 -5.11 -15.11
C VAL A 20 -2.65 -4.79 -15.52
N TRP A 21 -2.91 -3.52 -15.76
CA TRP A 21 -4.16 -3.07 -16.38
C TRP A 21 -3.89 -2.69 -17.84
N PRO A 22 -4.34 -3.51 -18.78
CA PRO A 22 -4.05 -3.29 -20.20
C PRO A 22 -4.47 -1.87 -20.66
N GLY A 23 -3.55 -1.17 -21.33
CA GLY A 23 -3.76 0.20 -21.82
C GLY A 23 -3.79 1.29 -20.75
N ARG A 24 -3.62 0.96 -19.46
CA ARG A 24 -3.60 1.92 -18.36
C ARG A 24 -2.29 1.92 -17.58
N GLY A 25 -1.63 0.76 -17.44
CA GLY A 25 -0.38 0.64 -16.70
C GLY A 25 -0.40 -0.48 -15.67
N THR A 26 0.22 -0.24 -14.52
CA THR A 26 0.31 -1.21 -13.44
C THR A 26 -0.22 -0.64 -12.13
N ILE A 27 -0.76 -1.51 -11.29
CA ILE A 27 -1.24 -1.18 -9.94
C ILE A 27 -0.43 -2.04 -8.97
N CYS A 28 0.10 -1.42 -7.92
CA CYS A 28 0.84 -2.10 -6.87
C CYS A 28 0.08 -2.03 -5.55
N PHE A 29 0.11 -3.11 -4.79
CA PHE A 29 -0.61 -3.26 -3.53
C PHE A 29 0.36 -3.47 -2.38
N GLY A 30 0.10 -2.84 -1.25
CA GLY A 30 0.87 -2.99 -0.02
C GLY A 30 0.03 -2.66 1.20
N ARG A 31 0.42 -3.17 2.36
CA ARG A 31 -0.24 -2.87 3.65
C ARG A 31 0.10 -1.47 4.17
N SER A 32 1.00 -0.77 3.49
CA SER A 32 1.37 0.62 3.75
C SER A 32 1.87 1.27 2.46
N PRO A 33 1.90 2.60 2.36
CA PRO A 33 2.48 3.32 1.20
C PRO A 33 3.93 2.89 0.93
N LYS A 34 4.73 2.74 1.98
CA LYS A 34 6.11 2.24 1.86
C LYS A 34 6.17 0.83 1.26
N ALA A 35 5.31 -0.08 1.72
CA ALA A 35 5.25 -1.44 1.18
C ALA A 35 4.82 -1.45 -0.29
N ALA A 36 3.83 -0.64 -0.67
CA ALA A 36 3.39 -0.50 -2.05
C ALA A 36 4.50 0.06 -2.96
N ARG A 37 5.30 1.04 -2.50
CA ARG A 37 6.46 1.55 -3.25
C ARG A 37 7.53 0.49 -3.46
N ILE A 38 7.87 -0.28 -2.43
CA ILE A 38 8.83 -1.39 -2.55
C ILE A 38 8.36 -2.38 -3.63
N VAL A 39 7.07 -2.72 -3.63
CA VAL A 39 6.49 -3.57 -4.67
C VAL A 39 6.60 -2.93 -6.06
N ALA A 40 6.37 -1.62 -6.17
CA ALA A 40 6.49 -0.89 -7.44
C ALA A 40 7.93 -0.95 -7.97
N ASP A 41 8.92 -0.72 -7.13
CA ASP A 41 10.34 -0.79 -7.51
C ASP A 41 10.72 -2.20 -7.99
N ILE A 42 10.35 -3.23 -7.23
CA ILE A 42 10.62 -4.63 -7.60
C ILE A 42 9.92 -4.97 -8.93
N LYS A 43 8.66 -4.58 -9.09
CA LYS A 43 7.88 -4.79 -10.32
C LYS A 43 8.55 -4.12 -11.53
N ASP A 44 9.06 -2.88 -11.40
CA ASP A 44 9.73 -2.17 -12.48
C ASP A 44 11.03 -2.86 -12.90
N HIS A 45 11.79 -3.39 -11.95
CA HIS A 45 12.95 -4.23 -12.23
C HIS A 45 12.56 -5.52 -12.97
N THR A 46 11.52 -6.19 -12.51
CA THR A 46 11.01 -7.43 -13.11
C THR A 46 10.57 -7.21 -14.55
N ILE A 47 9.77 -6.15 -14.81
CA ILE A 47 9.29 -5.82 -16.16
C ILE A 47 10.47 -5.54 -17.09
N ARG A 48 11.47 -4.77 -16.65
CA ARG A 48 12.68 -4.51 -17.46
C ARG A 48 13.47 -5.78 -17.75
N ALA A 49 13.62 -6.67 -16.77
CA ALA A 49 14.30 -7.94 -16.96
C ALA A 49 13.57 -8.82 -18.01
N ILE A 50 12.24 -8.90 -17.94
CA ILE A 50 11.42 -9.62 -18.93
C ILE A 50 11.59 -9.01 -20.32
N GLN A 51 11.50 -7.67 -20.45
CA GLN A 51 11.67 -6.99 -21.74
C GLN A 51 13.06 -7.22 -22.35
N HIS A 52 14.11 -7.21 -21.54
CA HIS A 52 15.46 -7.52 -22.01
C HIS A 52 15.59 -9.00 -22.45
N ALA A 53 15.04 -9.92 -21.68
CA ALA A 53 15.05 -11.33 -22.02
C ALA A 53 14.30 -11.60 -23.33
N GLU A 54 13.13 -10.99 -23.53
CA GLU A 54 12.38 -11.08 -24.79
C GLU A 54 13.19 -10.54 -25.98
N ALA A 55 13.90 -9.43 -25.80
CA ALA A 55 14.76 -8.87 -26.85
C ALA A 55 15.98 -9.77 -27.19
N LEU A 56 16.42 -10.61 -26.24
CA LEU A 56 17.56 -11.51 -26.38
C LEU A 56 17.19 -12.92 -26.89
N GLY A 57 15.92 -13.24 -27.03
CA GLY A 57 15.49 -14.54 -27.55
C GLY A 57 14.32 -15.19 -26.85
N GLY A 58 13.75 -14.51 -25.87
CA GLY A 58 12.54 -14.94 -25.18
C GLY A 58 12.73 -15.05 -23.66
N TRP A 59 11.61 -14.92 -22.95
CA TRP A 59 11.52 -15.10 -21.52
C TRP A 59 10.66 -16.32 -21.17
N THR A 60 11.15 -17.15 -20.27
CA THR A 60 10.41 -18.31 -19.73
C THR A 60 10.36 -18.25 -18.21
N THR A 61 9.23 -18.66 -17.64
CA THR A 61 9.11 -18.75 -16.17
C THR A 61 9.92 -19.92 -15.65
N LEU A 62 10.33 -19.83 -14.38
CA LEU A 62 10.83 -20.99 -13.65
C LEU A 62 9.71 -22.01 -13.45
N PRO A 63 10.03 -23.32 -13.37
CA PRO A 63 9.08 -24.33 -12.93
C PRO A 63 8.44 -23.97 -11.59
N GLU A 64 7.16 -24.35 -11.42
CA GLU A 64 6.41 -24.08 -10.17
C GLU A 64 7.15 -24.53 -8.91
N ARG A 65 7.84 -25.67 -9.00
CA ARG A 65 8.61 -26.22 -7.88
C ARG A 65 9.78 -25.33 -7.51
N ASP A 66 10.53 -24.82 -8.48
CA ASP A 66 11.71 -23.97 -8.23
C ASP A 66 11.27 -22.62 -7.66
N VAL A 67 10.16 -22.06 -8.15
CA VAL A 67 9.57 -20.84 -7.56
C VAL A 67 9.18 -21.09 -6.09
N PHE A 68 8.54 -22.23 -5.82
CA PHE A 68 8.19 -22.58 -4.45
C PHE A 68 9.41 -22.71 -3.53
N ASP A 69 10.47 -23.39 -3.98
CA ASP A 69 11.67 -23.62 -3.18
C ASP A 69 12.41 -22.29 -2.87
N VAL A 70 12.38 -21.32 -3.80
CA VAL A 70 12.93 -19.98 -3.56
C VAL A 70 12.06 -19.16 -2.60
N GLU A 71 10.74 -19.17 -2.75
CA GLU A 71 9.84 -18.37 -1.92
C GLU A 71 9.67 -18.91 -0.50
N TYR A 72 9.84 -20.23 -0.30
CA TYR A 72 9.59 -20.90 0.99
C TYR A 72 10.85 -21.42 1.69
N TRP A 73 12.03 -20.93 1.31
CA TRP A 73 13.25 -21.37 1.96
C TRP A 73 13.36 -20.81 3.41
N VAL A 74 14.26 -21.42 4.20
CA VAL A 74 14.35 -21.19 5.66
C VAL A 74 14.51 -19.70 6.03
N LEU A 75 15.29 -18.91 5.28
CA LEU A 75 15.50 -17.49 5.59
C LEU A 75 14.25 -16.64 5.34
N GLU A 76 13.47 -16.93 4.31
CA GLU A 76 12.21 -16.22 4.06
C GLU A 76 11.17 -16.56 5.14
N GLN A 77 11.07 -17.83 5.53
CA GLN A 77 10.21 -18.25 6.65
C GLN A 77 10.65 -17.61 7.99
N ALA A 78 11.94 -17.47 8.23
CA ALA A 78 12.45 -16.79 9.43
C ALA A 78 12.10 -15.30 9.48
N LYS A 79 11.97 -14.63 8.34
CA LYS A 79 11.49 -13.23 8.27
C LYS A 79 10.05 -13.11 8.75
N LEU A 80 9.19 -14.05 8.38
CA LEU A 80 7.79 -14.05 8.82
C LEU A 80 7.68 -14.15 10.35
N ALA A 81 8.49 -15.00 10.98
CA ALA A 81 8.51 -15.17 12.43
C ALA A 81 9.00 -13.92 13.19
N ARG A 82 9.80 -13.07 12.55
CA ARG A 82 10.31 -11.80 13.14
C ARG A 82 9.35 -10.63 13.01
N SER A 83 8.36 -10.72 12.14
CA SER A 83 7.33 -9.69 11.99
C SER A 83 6.41 -9.74 13.21
N GLY A 84 6.43 -8.69 14.03
CA GLY A 84 5.46 -8.53 15.11
C GLY A 84 4.01 -8.47 14.57
N PRO A 85 3.01 -8.52 15.47
CA PRO A 85 1.62 -8.34 15.04
C PRO A 85 1.47 -6.97 14.37
N PRO A 86 0.65 -6.87 13.31
CA PRO A 86 0.38 -5.59 12.67
C PRO A 86 -0.29 -4.63 13.66
N LEU A 87 -0.07 -3.33 13.48
CA LEU A 87 -0.81 -2.31 14.21
C LEU A 87 -2.32 -2.46 13.97
N GLN A 88 -3.13 -2.03 14.93
CA GLN A 88 -4.59 -2.27 14.95
C GLN A 88 -5.29 -1.80 13.67
N LEU A 89 -4.86 -0.68 13.10
CA LEU A 89 -5.44 -0.09 11.89
C LEU A 89 -4.49 -0.19 10.68
N ALA A 90 -3.51 -1.09 10.72
CA ALA A 90 -2.60 -1.29 9.59
C ALA A 90 -3.36 -1.63 8.30
N GLY A 91 -3.13 -0.84 7.24
CA GLY A 91 -3.80 -0.98 5.96
C GLY A 91 -5.18 -0.33 5.89
N LYS A 92 -5.63 0.36 6.94
CA LYS A 92 -6.86 1.17 6.93
C LYS A 92 -6.59 2.57 6.40
N ILE A 93 -7.58 3.12 5.73
CA ILE A 93 -7.55 4.45 5.12
C ILE A 93 -8.63 5.29 5.79
N ALA A 94 -8.23 6.36 6.44
CA ALA A 94 -9.11 7.27 7.14
C ALA A 94 -9.17 8.63 6.45
N LEU A 95 -10.33 9.27 6.48
CA LEU A 95 -10.51 10.67 6.13
C LEU A 95 -10.97 11.40 7.39
N VAL A 96 -10.26 12.47 7.74
CA VAL A 96 -10.55 13.29 8.93
C VAL A 96 -10.79 14.72 8.51
N THR A 97 -11.95 15.28 8.86
CA THR A 97 -12.27 16.70 8.65
C THR A 97 -11.92 17.54 9.87
N GLY A 98 -11.61 18.82 9.65
CA GLY A 98 -11.11 19.69 10.71
C GLY A 98 -9.73 19.24 11.22
N ALA A 99 -8.91 18.70 10.33
CA ALA A 99 -7.68 18.00 10.69
C ALA A 99 -6.47 18.91 10.88
N ALA A 100 -6.58 20.22 10.64
CA ALA A 100 -5.47 21.15 10.84
C ALA A 100 -5.25 21.49 12.33
N SER A 101 -6.25 21.30 13.19
CA SER A 101 -6.12 21.67 14.60
C SER A 101 -7.05 20.88 15.53
N GLY A 102 -6.93 21.12 16.84
CA GLY A 102 -7.87 20.66 17.88
C GLY A 102 -8.15 19.16 17.85
N ILE A 103 -9.42 18.79 17.90
CA ILE A 103 -9.88 17.40 18.02
C ILE A 103 -9.58 16.63 16.74
N GLY A 104 -9.83 17.23 15.56
CA GLY A 104 -9.56 16.57 14.28
C GLY A 104 -8.08 16.19 14.10
N LEU A 105 -7.17 17.10 14.43
CA LEU A 105 -5.74 16.83 14.40
C LEU A 105 -5.35 15.73 15.39
N ALA A 106 -5.89 15.76 16.61
CA ALA A 106 -5.62 14.72 17.61
C ALA A 106 -6.11 13.34 17.16
N CYS A 107 -7.32 13.26 16.56
CA CYS A 107 -7.83 12.03 15.98
C CYS A 107 -6.96 11.53 14.83
N ALA A 108 -6.53 12.42 13.93
CA ALA A 108 -5.64 12.08 12.83
C ALA A 108 -4.31 11.49 13.32
N HIS A 109 -3.70 12.10 14.32
CA HIS A 109 -2.49 11.58 14.96
C HIS A 109 -2.69 10.19 15.58
N GLU A 110 -3.80 9.97 16.28
CA GLU A 110 -4.09 8.68 16.89
C GLU A 110 -4.29 7.59 15.81
N LEU A 111 -5.04 7.88 14.75
CA LEU A 111 -5.22 6.97 13.62
C LEU A 111 -3.89 6.58 12.97
N LEU A 112 -2.99 7.55 12.78
CA LEU A 112 -1.62 7.29 12.27
C LEU A 112 -0.83 6.41 13.24
N SER A 113 -0.91 6.66 14.54
CA SER A 113 -0.21 5.86 15.57
C SER A 113 -0.66 4.41 15.58
N LEU A 114 -1.92 4.16 15.27
CA LEU A 114 -2.52 2.83 15.13
C LEU A 114 -2.26 2.18 13.77
N GLY A 115 -1.57 2.86 12.85
CA GLY A 115 -1.11 2.33 11.57
C GLY A 115 -2.03 2.59 10.38
N ALA A 116 -3.05 3.43 10.52
CA ALA A 116 -3.84 3.91 9.39
C ALA A 116 -3.05 4.91 8.54
N VAL A 117 -3.47 5.13 7.30
CA VAL A 117 -3.12 6.31 6.52
C VAL A 117 -4.26 7.32 6.62
N VAL A 118 -3.94 8.62 6.55
CA VAL A 118 -4.90 9.68 6.80
C VAL A 118 -4.97 10.66 5.64
N GLY A 119 -6.17 10.85 5.08
CA GLY A 119 -6.56 12.01 4.31
C GLY A 119 -7.07 13.08 5.27
N ALA A 120 -6.30 14.10 5.48
CA ALA A 120 -6.59 15.20 6.39
C ALA A 120 -7.21 16.38 5.62
N VAL A 121 -8.42 16.74 5.98
CA VAL A 121 -9.20 17.79 5.29
C VAL A 121 -9.43 18.95 6.23
N ASP A 122 -9.11 20.16 5.79
CA ASP A 122 -9.38 21.39 6.55
C ASP A 122 -9.50 22.57 5.59
N VAL A 123 -10.15 23.66 6.02
CA VAL A 123 -10.14 24.95 5.32
C VAL A 123 -8.81 25.68 5.50
N ASP A 124 -8.04 25.34 6.53
CA ASP A 124 -6.72 25.90 6.78
C ASP A 124 -5.70 25.25 5.82
N PRO A 125 -5.06 26.02 4.94
CA PRO A 125 -4.07 25.51 3.99
C PRO A 125 -2.85 24.85 4.67
N GLU A 126 -2.57 25.15 5.93
CA GLU A 126 -1.47 24.53 6.68
C GLU A 126 -1.64 23.00 6.79
N VAL A 127 -2.88 22.46 6.66
CA VAL A 127 -3.15 21.02 6.67
C VAL A 127 -2.29 20.25 5.66
N VAL A 128 -1.92 20.86 4.55
CA VAL A 128 -1.10 20.26 3.49
C VAL A 128 0.33 20.01 3.98
N HIS A 129 0.82 20.81 4.90
CA HIS A 129 2.22 20.83 5.34
C HIS A 129 2.44 20.33 6.77
N LEU A 130 1.36 19.98 7.50
CA LEU A 130 1.45 19.56 8.90
C LEU A 130 2.30 18.31 9.13
N MET A 131 2.41 17.43 8.12
CA MET A 131 3.19 16.22 8.22
C MET A 131 3.92 15.88 6.92
N ASP A 132 5.20 15.63 7.03
CA ASP A 132 6.02 15.03 5.97
C ASP A 132 6.02 13.50 6.13
N SER A 133 4.95 12.86 5.66
CA SER A 133 4.76 11.42 5.79
C SER A 133 3.96 10.87 4.60
N ASP A 134 4.36 9.73 4.09
CA ASP A 134 3.59 9.00 3.07
C ASP A 134 2.23 8.49 3.57
N ALA A 135 2.04 8.45 4.87
CA ALA A 135 0.77 8.07 5.49
C ALA A 135 -0.18 9.25 5.70
N TRP A 136 0.21 10.46 5.28
CA TRP A 136 -0.57 11.69 5.38
C TRP A 136 -0.76 12.33 4.00
N VAL A 137 -1.98 12.69 3.67
CA VAL A 137 -2.28 13.61 2.57
C VAL A 137 -3.17 14.73 3.09
N GLY A 138 -2.61 15.93 3.21
CA GLY A 138 -3.35 17.13 3.58
C GLY A 138 -4.07 17.72 2.37
N ILE A 139 -5.32 18.10 2.53
CA ILE A 139 -6.19 18.63 1.47
C ILE A 139 -6.91 19.85 2.01
N GLU A 140 -6.58 21.03 1.45
CA GLU A 140 -7.33 22.25 1.70
C GLU A 140 -8.73 22.12 1.08
N CYS A 141 -9.78 22.15 1.90
CA CYS A 141 -11.14 21.98 1.43
C CYS A 141 -12.15 22.49 2.47
N ASP A 142 -13.13 23.25 2.02
CA ASP A 142 -14.34 23.55 2.78
C ASP A 142 -15.31 22.36 2.69
N VAL A 143 -15.61 21.74 3.82
CA VAL A 143 -16.55 20.60 3.89
C VAL A 143 -17.98 20.97 3.54
N ALA A 144 -18.35 22.26 3.52
CA ALA A 144 -19.65 22.73 3.10
C ALA A 144 -19.79 22.73 1.56
N GLU A 145 -18.71 22.59 0.83
CA GLU A 145 -18.68 22.60 -0.64
C GLU A 145 -18.69 21.16 -1.19
N ASP A 146 -19.83 20.66 -1.63
CA ASP A 146 -20.02 19.29 -2.11
C ASP A 146 -18.99 18.87 -3.18
N VAL A 147 -18.69 19.75 -4.14
CA VAL A 147 -17.75 19.46 -5.22
C VAL A 147 -16.33 19.33 -4.69
N ALA A 148 -15.92 20.20 -3.77
CA ALA A 148 -14.61 20.17 -3.15
C ALA A 148 -14.44 18.90 -2.30
N MET A 149 -15.43 18.53 -1.52
CA MET A 149 -15.44 17.28 -0.75
C MET A 149 -15.35 16.04 -1.64
N ALA A 150 -16.11 16.03 -2.76
CA ALA A 150 -16.03 14.92 -3.70
C ALA A 150 -14.63 14.76 -4.31
N GLU A 151 -13.92 15.86 -4.60
CA GLU A 151 -12.54 15.82 -5.09
C GLU A 151 -11.55 15.44 -3.97
N ALA A 152 -11.77 15.88 -2.73
CA ALA A 152 -10.97 15.45 -1.58
C ALA A 152 -11.04 13.93 -1.39
N VAL A 153 -12.24 13.35 -1.39
CA VAL A 153 -12.42 11.89 -1.32
C VAL A 153 -11.74 11.18 -2.49
N LYS A 154 -11.90 11.68 -3.73
CA LYS A 154 -11.22 11.11 -4.91
C LYS A 154 -9.69 11.16 -4.77
N THR A 155 -9.16 12.23 -4.17
CA THR A 155 -7.72 12.37 -3.94
C THR A 155 -7.22 11.29 -2.99
N VAL A 156 -7.91 11.06 -1.86
CA VAL A 156 -7.59 9.99 -0.91
C VAL A 156 -7.67 8.62 -1.58
N VAL A 157 -8.75 8.37 -2.33
CA VAL A 157 -8.94 7.09 -3.04
C VAL A 157 -7.87 6.85 -4.12
N ARG A 158 -7.47 7.89 -4.86
CA ARG A 158 -6.38 7.78 -5.85
C ARG A 158 -5.03 7.53 -5.19
N GLN A 159 -4.79 8.18 -4.05
CA GLN A 159 -3.51 8.07 -3.32
C GLN A 159 -3.36 6.71 -2.65
N TYR A 160 -4.40 6.19 -2.03
CA TYR A 160 -4.34 5.03 -1.14
C TYR A 160 -5.17 3.83 -1.59
N GLY A 161 -6.06 4.00 -2.57
CA GLY A 161 -6.81 2.91 -3.17
C GLY A 161 -8.21 2.67 -2.60
N GLY A 162 -8.63 3.43 -1.58
CA GLY A 162 -9.95 3.27 -0.95
C GLY A 162 -10.20 4.24 0.18
N LEU A 163 -11.25 3.97 0.96
CA LEU A 163 -11.61 4.68 2.17
C LEU A 163 -12.35 3.73 3.12
N ASP A 164 -11.86 3.58 4.35
CA ASP A 164 -12.40 2.66 5.35
C ASP A 164 -13.08 3.39 6.53
N ILE A 165 -12.60 4.59 6.89
CA ILE A 165 -13.01 5.33 8.10
C ILE A 165 -13.26 6.80 7.73
N ILE A 166 -14.32 7.37 8.26
CA ILE A 166 -14.63 8.80 8.17
C ILE A 166 -14.92 9.32 9.58
#